data_fbee5e0b99d7c7d793fbcabab3521a5e
#
_entry.id   fbee5e0b99d7c7d793fbcabab3521a5e
#
_cell.length_a   1.000
_cell.length_b   1.000
_cell.length_c   1.000
_cell.angle_alpha   90.00
_cell.angle_beta   90.00
_cell.angle_gamma   90.00
#
_symmetry.space_group_name_H-M   'P 1'
#
loop_
_entity.id
_entity.type
_entity.pdbx_description
1 polymer ?
#
loop_
_entity_poly.entity_id
_entity_poly.type
_entity_poly.pdbx_seq_one_letter_code
_entity_poly.pdbx_strand_id
1 'polypeptide(L)'
;QDFYDSLEFTVTPSEGLSNGDEITITADYDSDLAQQYHLEPINLTRTVKVEGLPNRYGSISDIPQELLDGLSKHADAYLDKHMSAILDNDFTDFYSMDDVKLENTEIVYQAFMKSKTSENSDRLIVIYRLQASGQVNRSDEQEELQEERSSIYYMVVFPSINDSGVIPDASAYGEKVLLSSEPDEKALDQALKTYLENKGRGGYQIEAITS
;
A
#
# COMPACT_ATOMS: atom_id res chain seq x y z
N GLN A 1 -29.93 -23.19 24.08
CA GLN A 1 -29.30 -22.49 22.94
C GLN A 1 -29.28 -20.99 23.21
N ASP A 2 -30.36 -20.41 23.72
CA ASP A 2 -30.53 -18.97 23.93
C ASP A 2 -29.47 -18.36 24.88
N PHE A 3 -29.04 -19.08 25.92
CA PHE A 3 -27.96 -18.60 26.80
C PHE A 3 -26.61 -18.47 26.06
N TYR A 4 -26.25 -19.43 25.23
CA TYR A 4 -24.99 -19.36 24.47
C TYR A 4 -25.03 -18.26 23.41
N ASP A 5 -26.20 -17.98 22.87
CA ASP A 5 -26.40 -16.93 21.85
C ASP A 5 -26.38 -15.51 22.49
N SER A 6 -26.53 -15.42 23.84
CA SER A 6 -26.41 -14.17 24.60
C SER A 6 -24.99 -13.82 25.06
N LEU A 7 -24.00 -14.69 24.80
CA LEU A 7 -22.62 -14.43 25.18
C LEU A 7 -21.99 -13.35 24.30
N GLU A 8 -21.48 -12.31 24.93
CA GLU A 8 -20.70 -11.26 24.29
C GLU A 8 -19.25 -11.36 24.74
N PHE A 9 -18.31 -11.22 23.79
CA PHE A 9 -16.89 -11.29 24.11
C PHE A 9 -16.21 -9.95 23.80
N THR A 10 -15.47 -9.46 24.78
CA THR A 10 -14.64 -8.27 24.66
C THR A 10 -13.17 -8.64 24.74
N VAL A 11 -12.33 -8.08 23.88
CA VAL A 11 -10.87 -8.30 23.87
C VAL A 11 -10.18 -6.96 24.16
N THR A 12 -9.29 -6.93 25.14
CA THR A 12 -8.59 -5.69 25.55
C THR A 12 -7.10 -5.99 25.82
N PRO A 13 -6.16 -5.25 25.18
CA PRO A 13 -6.35 -4.38 24.01
C PRO A 13 -6.74 -5.18 22.75
N SER A 14 -7.42 -4.54 21.79
CA SER A 14 -7.84 -5.18 20.52
C SER A 14 -7.03 -4.73 19.31
N GLU A 15 -6.19 -3.70 19.46
CA GLU A 15 -5.41 -3.09 18.39
C GLU A 15 -3.97 -2.81 18.83
N GLY A 16 -3.06 -2.61 17.86
CA GLY A 16 -1.66 -2.29 18.12
C GLY A 16 -0.84 -3.43 18.73
N LEU A 17 -1.28 -4.67 18.54
CA LEU A 17 -0.69 -5.85 19.15
C LEU A 17 0.61 -6.28 18.48
N SER A 18 1.53 -6.79 19.29
CA SER A 18 2.78 -7.41 18.88
C SER A 18 2.92 -8.80 19.50
N ASN A 19 3.78 -9.64 18.92
CA ASN A 19 4.10 -10.94 19.54
C ASN A 19 4.67 -10.72 20.95
N GLY A 20 4.10 -11.41 21.91
CA GLY A 20 4.46 -11.32 23.31
C GLY A 20 3.55 -10.44 24.15
N ASP A 21 2.68 -9.63 23.55
CA ASP A 21 1.68 -8.86 24.27
C ASP A 21 0.65 -9.78 24.95
N GLU A 22 0.06 -9.30 26.03
CA GLU A 22 -1.02 -9.99 26.71
C GLU A 22 -2.36 -9.30 26.40
N ILE A 23 -3.33 -10.08 25.96
CA ILE A 23 -4.72 -9.65 25.78
C ILE A 23 -5.60 -10.32 26.83
N THR A 24 -6.61 -9.60 27.28
CA THR A 24 -7.64 -10.12 28.17
C THR A 24 -8.93 -10.28 27.38
N ILE A 25 -9.45 -11.49 27.36
CA ILE A 25 -10.75 -11.83 26.80
C ILE A 25 -11.74 -11.88 27.96
N THR A 26 -12.79 -11.08 27.92
CA THR A 26 -13.88 -11.06 28.92
C THR A 26 -15.16 -11.50 28.24
N ALA A 27 -15.87 -12.44 28.86
CA ALA A 27 -17.21 -12.86 28.45
C ALA A 27 -18.26 -12.19 29.33
N ASP A 28 -19.20 -11.50 28.70
CA ASP A 28 -20.43 -11.00 29.30
C ASP A 28 -21.59 -11.93 28.91
N TYR A 29 -22.59 -12.04 29.78
CA TYR A 29 -23.74 -12.92 29.59
C TYR A 29 -25.00 -12.34 30.19
N ASP A 30 -26.16 -12.78 29.71
CA ASP A 30 -27.46 -12.44 30.28
C ASP A 30 -27.66 -13.22 31.58
N SER A 31 -27.71 -12.47 32.70
CA SER A 31 -27.87 -13.04 34.06
C SER A 31 -29.24 -13.67 34.28
N ASP A 32 -30.28 -13.17 33.59
CA ASP A 32 -31.64 -13.70 33.76
C ASP A 32 -31.75 -15.05 33.04
N LEU A 33 -31.13 -15.18 31.86
CA LEU A 33 -31.03 -16.46 31.15
C LEU A 33 -30.19 -17.45 31.94
N ALA A 34 -29.06 -17.02 32.52
CA ALA A 34 -28.23 -17.91 33.33
C ALA A 34 -29.02 -18.47 34.51
N GLN A 35 -29.81 -17.62 35.21
CA GLN A 35 -30.65 -18.03 36.32
C GLN A 35 -31.78 -18.97 35.85
N GLN A 36 -32.42 -18.68 34.73
CA GLN A 36 -33.48 -19.51 34.15
C GLN A 36 -33.00 -20.94 33.86
N TYR A 37 -31.74 -21.06 33.39
CA TYR A 37 -31.13 -22.36 33.05
C TYR A 37 -30.34 -22.98 34.19
N HIS A 38 -30.35 -22.37 35.38
CA HIS A 38 -29.59 -22.80 36.56
C HIS A 38 -28.06 -22.94 36.27
N LEU A 39 -27.51 -21.96 35.53
CA LEU A 39 -26.10 -21.89 35.17
C LEU A 39 -25.39 -20.90 36.11
N GLU A 40 -24.18 -21.28 36.53
CA GLU A 40 -23.23 -20.40 37.24
C GLU A 40 -21.99 -20.22 36.36
N PRO A 41 -21.94 -19.20 35.52
CA PRO A 41 -20.78 -18.94 34.66
C PRO A 41 -19.54 -18.64 35.52
N ILE A 42 -18.45 -19.34 35.26
CA ILE A 42 -17.16 -19.18 35.94
C ILE A 42 -16.07 -18.88 34.92
N ASN A 43 -14.95 -18.31 35.38
CA ASN A 43 -13.81 -17.98 34.49
C ASN A 43 -14.17 -17.07 33.31
N LEU A 44 -14.94 -16.04 33.60
CA LEU A 44 -15.41 -15.07 32.59
C LEU A 44 -14.30 -14.24 31.97
N THR A 45 -13.10 -14.35 32.50
CA THR A 45 -11.93 -13.60 32.01
C THR A 45 -10.78 -14.55 31.76
N ARG A 46 -10.12 -14.41 30.61
CA ARG A 46 -8.93 -15.18 30.26
C ARG A 46 -7.87 -14.27 29.66
N THR A 47 -6.65 -14.35 30.19
CA THR A 47 -5.48 -13.71 29.58
C THR A 47 -4.81 -14.69 28.60
N VAL A 48 -4.49 -14.20 27.42
CA VAL A 48 -3.83 -14.94 26.34
C VAL A 48 -2.65 -14.12 25.85
N LYS A 49 -1.52 -14.78 25.64
CA LYS A 49 -0.35 -14.16 25.02
C LYS A 49 -0.51 -14.19 23.51
N VAL A 50 -0.25 -13.05 22.87
CA VAL A 50 -0.26 -12.91 21.41
C VAL A 50 0.97 -13.60 20.85
N GLU A 51 0.77 -14.53 19.92
CA GLU A 51 1.84 -15.26 19.25
C GLU A 51 1.47 -15.49 17.77
N GLY A 52 2.49 -15.64 16.91
CA GLY A 52 2.30 -15.96 15.49
C GLY A 52 1.90 -14.78 14.60
N LEU A 53 1.98 -13.54 15.09
CA LEU A 53 1.86 -12.38 14.23
C LEU A 53 3.13 -12.27 13.37
N PRO A 54 3.00 -11.88 12.08
CA PRO A 54 4.15 -11.59 11.25
C PRO A 54 4.98 -10.43 11.84
N ASN A 55 6.31 -10.56 11.79
CA ASN A 55 7.20 -9.50 12.25
C ASN A 55 7.55 -8.56 11.09
N ARG A 56 7.81 -7.31 11.44
CA ARG A 56 8.27 -6.31 10.49
C ARG A 56 9.77 -6.52 10.19
N TYR A 57 10.17 -6.30 8.95
CA TYR A 57 11.58 -6.29 8.60
C TYR A 57 12.31 -5.12 9.27
N GLY A 58 13.55 -5.35 9.73
CA GLY A 58 14.41 -4.33 10.33
C GLY A 58 14.95 -3.33 9.30
N SER A 59 15.30 -3.85 8.12
CA SER A 59 15.90 -3.12 7.00
C SER A 59 15.66 -3.89 5.71
N ILE A 60 16.05 -3.32 4.58
CA ILE A 60 15.98 -4.00 3.26
C ILE A 60 16.81 -5.29 3.22
N SER A 61 17.93 -5.34 3.96
CA SER A 61 18.79 -6.53 4.01
C SER A 61 18.16 -7.74 4.70
N ASP A 62 17.09 -7.54 5.43
CA ASP A 62 16.35 -8.61 6.10
C ASP A 62 15.25 -9.20 5.19
N ILE A 63 14.94 -8.51 4.08
CA ILE A 63 13.95 -8.97 3.12
C ILE A 63 14.57 -10.05 2.23
N PRO A 64 13.92 -11.24 2.10
CA PRO A 64 14.42 -12.27 1.21
C PRO A 64 14.63 -11.77 -0.23
N GLN A 65 15.78 -12.07 -0.82
CA GLN A 65 16.11 -11.64 -2.18
C GLN A 65 15.07 -12.10 -3.20
N GLU A 66 14.53 -13.31 -3.06
CA GLU A 66 13.48 -13.85 -3.91
C GLU A 66 12.22 -12.96 -3.93
N LEU A 67 11.87 -12.34 -2.78
CA LEU A 67 10.75 -11.42 -2.68
C LEU A 67 11.04 -10.11 -3.42
N LEU A 68 12.27 -9.58 -3.28
CA LEU A 68 12.69 -8.37 -3.99
C LEU A 68 12.76 -8.63 -5.51
N ASP A 69 13.29 -9.77 -5.94
CA ASP A 69 13.36 -10.17 -7.35
C ASP A 69 11.95 -10.34 -7.97
N GLY A 70 10.99 -10.80 -7.18
CA GLY A 70 9.59 -10.94 -7.59
C GLY A 70 8.80 -9.63 -7.67
N LEU A 71 9.27 -8.55 -7.04
CA LEU A 71 8.51 -7.31 -6.85
C LEU A 71 8.06 -6.69 -8.18
N SER A 72 8.94 -6.64 -9.17
CA SER A 72 8.62 -6.09 -10.50
C SER A 72 7.45 -6.81 -11.16
N LYS A 73 7.42 -8.14 -11.06
CA LYS A 73 6.33 -8.95 -11.64
C LYS A 73 4.98 -8.63 -11.01
N HIS A 74 4.92 -8.42 -9.70
CA HIS A 74 3.69 -8.03 -9.00
C HIS A 74 3.26 -6.61 -9.42
N ALA A 75 4.23 -5.69 -9.56
CA ALA A 75 3.96 -4.34 -10.00
C ALA A 75 3.50 -4.27 -11.46
N ASP A 76 4.11 -5.05 -12.36
CA ASP A 76 3.68 -5.18 -13.76
C ASP A 76 2.24 -5.71 -13.85
N ALA A 77 1.90 -6.74 -13.08
CA ALA A 77 0.54 -7.28 -13.02
C ALA A 77 -0.48 -6.25 -12.50
N TYR A 78 -0.08 -5.40 -11.55
CA TYR A 78 -0.91 -4.27 -11.12
C TYR A 78 -1.14 -3.27 -12.25
N LEU A 79 -0.07 -2.85 -12.93
CA LEU A 79 -0.16 -1.91 -14.05
C LEU A 79 -1.04 -2.45 -15.18
N ASP A 80 -0.83 -3.69 -15.61
CA ASP A 80 -1.62 -4.33 -16.66
C ASP A 80 -3.12 -4.28 -16.36
N LYS A 81 -3.48 -4.57 -15.11
CA LYS A 81 -4.87 -4.54 -14.64
C LYS A 81 -5.49 -3.15 -14.64
N HIS A 82 -4.69 -2.12 -14.37
CA HIS A 82 -5.17 -0.75 -14.15
C HIS A 82 -4.82 0.21 -15.29
N MET A 83 -4.11 -0.24 -16.33
CA MET A 83 -3.55 0.60 -17.39
C MET A 83 -4.58 1.47 -18.08
N SER A 84 -5.76 0.93 -18.40
CA SER A 84 -6.81 1.75 -19.04
C SER A 84 -7.20 2.96 -18.18
N ALA A 85 -7.43 2.73 -16.88
CA ALA A 85 -7.78 3.81 -15.98
C ALA A 85 -6.64 4.84 -15.78
N ILE A 86 -5.38 4.38 -15.82
CA ILE A 86 -4.20 5.25 -15.73
C ILE A 86 -4.12 6.13 -16.98
N LEU A 87 -4.29 5.56 -18.16
CA LEU A 87 -4.26 6.31 -19.42
C LEU A 87 -5.40 7.34 -19.49
N ASP A 88 -6.57 6.98 -19.00
CA ASP A 88 -7.77 7.84 -19.03
C ASP A 88 -7.69 8.99 -18.02
N ASN A 89 -7.02 8.81 -16.87
CA ASN A 89 -7.10 9.76 -15.76
C ASN A 89 -5.80 10.47 -15.40
N ASP A 90 -4.64 9.85 -15.65
CA ASP A 90 -3.36 10.37 -15.13
C ASP A 90 -2.53 11.14 -16.16
N PHE A 91 -2.84 11.00 -17.46
CA PHE A 91 -2.21 11.76 -18.57
C PHE A 91 -2.93 13.08 -18.87
N THR A 92 -3.61 13.65 -17.88
CA THR A 92 -4.30 14.93 -17.98
C THR A 92 -3.53 15.97 -17.19
N ASP A 93 -2.63 16.73 -17.82
CA ASP A 93 -2.04 17.90 -17.18
C ASP A 93 -2.94 19.14 -17.44
N PHE A 94 -2.51 20.12 -18.24
CA PHE A 94 -3.31 21.30 -18.53
C PHE A 94 -4.31 21.12 -19.67
N TYR A 95 -4.18 20.06 -20.46
CA TYR A 95 -5.05 19.75 -21.60
C TYR A 95 -5.44 18.26 -21.51
N SER A 96 -6.72 17.98 -21.70
CA SER A 96 -7.15 16.58 -21.84
C SER A 96 -6.55 15.99 -23.13
N MET A 97 -5.92 14.85 -23.00
CA MET A 97 -5.49 14.06 -24.16
C MET A 97 -6.60 13.04 -24.46
N ASP A 98 -7.03 12.99 -25.70
CA ASP A 98 -7.93 11.98 -26.20
C ASP A 98 -7.14 10.86 -26.90
N ASP A 99 -7.72 9.66 -26.99
CA ASP A 99 -7.11 8.50 -27.66
C ASP A 99 -5.69 8.17 -27.14
N VAL A 100 -5.49 8.24 -25.83
CA VAL A 100 -4.18 8.02 -25.20
C VAL A 100 -3.72 6.58 -25.39
N LYS A 101 -2.48 6.42 -25.90
CA LYS A 101 -1.85 5.12 -26.15
C LYS A 101 -0.51 5.04 -25.44
N LEU A 102 -0.32 3.99 -24.68
CA LEU A 102 0.96 3.70 -24.04
C LEU A 102 2.02 3.37 -25.11
N GLU A 103 3.16 4.07 -25.05
CA GLU A 103 4.31 3.85 -25.93
C GLU A 103 5.43 3.09 -25.23
N ASN A 104 5.69 3.41 -23.96
CA ASN A 104 6.79 2.81 -23.20
C ASN A 104 6.50 2.77 -21.70
N THR A 105 7.05 1.76 -21.06
CA THR A 105 7.01 1.56 -19.60
C THR A 105 8.42 1.20 -19.13
N GLU A 106 8.93 1.93 -18.14
CA GLU A 106 10.26 1.74 -17.58
C GLU A 106 10.22 1.86 -16.06
N ILE A 107 10.78 0.87 -15.33
CA ILE A 107 11.00 0.98 -13.90
C ILE A 107 12.18 1.94 -13.67
N VAL A 108 11.94 3.04 -12.95
CA VAL A 108 12.95 4.05 -12.66
C VAL A 108 13.38 4.08 -11.20
N TYR A 109 12.58 3.50 -10.30
CA TYR A 109 12.91 3.46 -8.87
C TYR A 109 12.18 2.33 -8.15
N GLN A 110 12.88 1.67 -7.24
CA GLN A 110 12.31 0.69 -6.32
C GLN A 110 12.86 0.94 -4.92
N ALA A 111 12.04 0.79 -3.91
CA ALA A 111 12.48 0.99 -2.53
C ALA A 111 11.65 0.21 -1.51
N PHE A 112 12.30 -0.06 -0.40
CA PHE A 112 11.65 -0.41 0.86
C PHE A 112 11.45 0.85 1.69
N MET A 113 10.21 1.09 2.11
CA MET A 113 9.81 2.20 2.98
C MET A 113 9.45 1.63 4.34
N LYS A 114 10.39 1.70 5.28
CA LYS A 114 10.18 1.30 6.66
C LYS A 114 9.50 2.43 7.44
N SER A 115 8.35 2.18 8.01
CA SER A 115 7.69 3.16 8.87
C SER A 115 8.44 3.35 10.19
N LYS A 116 8.54 4.60 10.62
CA LYS A 116 9.12 4.99 11.90
C LYS A 116 8.17 4.87 13.08
N THR A 117 6.90 4.55 12.80
CA THR A 117 5.85 4.39 13.81
C THR A 117 5.17 3.02 13.70
N SER A 118 4.49 2.59 14.76
CA SER A 118 3.67 1.38 14.74
C SER A 118 2.33 1.56 14.03
N GLU A 119 1.87 2.80 13.86
CA GLU A 119 0.59 3.14 13.24
C GLU A 119 0.59 2.95 11.71
N ASN A 120 1.76 3.04 11.10
CA ASN A 120 1.92 2.90 9.65
C ASN A 120 2.60 1.57 9.30
N SER A 121 2.16 0.93 8.24
CA SER A 121 2.78 -0.28 7.71
C SER A 121 4.04 0.00 6.91
N ASP A 122 4.97 -0.96 6.92
CA ASP A 122 6.11 -0.96 5.99
C ASP A 122 5.62 -1.26 4.58
N ARG A 123 6.34 -0.76 3.57
CA ARG A 123 5.91 -0.81 2.16
C ARG A 123 7.06 -1.18 1.24
N LEU A 124 6.76 -1.91 0.17
CA LEU A 124 7.59 -1.96 -1.03
C LEU A 124 6.94 -1.09 -2.10
N ILE A 125 7.75 -0.36 -2.84
CA ILE A 125 7.29 0.51 -3.92
C ILE A 125 8.07 0.27 -5.20
N VAL A 126 7.37 0.42 -6.33
CA VAL A 126 7.94 0.45 -7.67
C VAL A 126 7.43 1.69 -8.38
N ILE A 127 8.34 2.54 -8.86
CA ILE A 127 7.99 3.74 -9.63
C ILE A 127 8.36 3.53 -11.08
N TYR A 128 7.39 3.74 -11.93
CA TYR A 128 7.51 3.64 -13.38
C TYR A 128 7.55 5.03 -14.01
N ARG A 129 8.30 5.17 -15.09
CA ARG A 129 8.09 6.19 -16.10
C ARG A 129 7.20 5.59 -17.17
N LEU A 130 6.00 6.15 -17.33
CA LEU A 130 5.07 5.80 -18.38
C LEU A 130 5.10 6.87 -19.44
N GLN A 131 5.27 6.50 -20.71
CA GLN A 131 5.25 7.40 -21.85
C GLN A 131 4.07 7.04 -22.72
N ALA A 132 3.29 8.04 -23.09
CA ALA A 132 2.11 7.87 -23.92
C ALA A 132 2.02 8.96 -24.99
N SER A 133 1.34 8.66 -26.09
CA SER A 133 0.90 9.64 -27.09
C SER A 133 -0.61 9.74 -27.10
N GLY A 134 -1.13 10.90 -27.48
CA GLY A 134 -2.59 11.14 -27.60
C GLY A 134 -2.87 12.38 -28.41
N GLN A 135 -4.15 12.63 -28.66
CA GLN A 135 -4.63 13.78 -29.43
C GLN A 135 -4.96 14.93 -28.47
N VAL A 136 -4.43 16.12 -28.73
CA VAL A 136 -4.67 17.30 -27.90
C VAL A 136 -5.28 18.42 -28.75
N ASN A 137 -6.34 19.02 -28.23
CA ASN A 137 -6.91 20.25 -28.80
C ASN A 137 -6.43 21.46 -28.01
N ARG A 138 -5.53 22.27 -28.58
CA ARG A 138 -4.91 23.41 -27.87
C ARG A 138 -5.67 24.73 -28.02
N SER A 139 -6.64 24.82 -28.92
CA SER A 139 -7.39 26.06 -29.11
C SER A 139 -8.79 25.80 -29.66
N ASP A 140 -9.76 26.58 -29.16
CA ASP A 140 -11.14 26.60 -29.67
C ASP A 140 -11.26 27.04 -31.14
N GLU A 141 -10.18 27.56 -31.74
CA GLU A 141 -10.15 28.07 -33.10
C GLU A 141 -9.47 27.15 -34.14
N GLN A 142 -8.82 26.04 -33.67
CA GLN A 142 -8.18 25.07 -34.57
C GLN A 142 -8.97 23.76 -34.60
N GLU A 143 -9.50 23.42 -35.77
CA GLU A 143 -10.21 22.15 -36.02
C GLU A 143 -9.29 20.93 -36.11
N GLU A 144 -7.96 21.09 -36.03
CA GLU A 144 -7.00 19.99 -36.17
C GLU A 144 -6.46 19.58 -34.80
N LEU A 145 -6.74 18.32 -34.43
CA LEU A 145 -6.11 17.64 -33.28
C LEU A 145 -4.61 17.46 -33.59
N GLN A 146 -3.79 17.72 -32.59
CA GLN A 146 -2.34 17.49 -32.65
C GLN A 146 -1.95 16.29 -31.85
N GLU A 147 -1.14 15.39 -32.41
CA GLU A 147 -0.55 14.30 -31.68
C GLU A 147 0.56 14.83 -30.77
N GLU A 148 0.44 14.56 -29.48
CA GLU A 148 1.45 14.91 -28.47
C GLU A 148 1.89 13.71 -27.69
N ARG A 149 3.11 13.79 -27.14
CA ARG A 149 3.68 12.81 -26.23
C ARG A 149 3.79 13.40 -24.85
N SER A 150 3.43 12.59 -23.87
CA SER A 150 3.55 12.94 -22.46
C SER A 150 4.22 11.82 -21.69
N SER A 151 4.84 12.17 -20.57
CA SER A 151 5.43 11.21 -19.64
C SER A 151 4.98 11.53 -18.23
N ILE A 152 4.63 10.49 -17.49
CA ILE A 152 4.32 10.59 -16.06
C ILE A 152 5.17 9.59 -15.27
N TYR A 153 5.38 9.88 -14.00
CA TYR A 153 5.85 8.90 -13.04
C TYR A 153 4.67 8.32 -12.27
N TYR A 154 4.58 7.00 -12.23
CA TYR A 154 3.49 6.29 -11.57
C TYR A 154 4.04 5.29 -10.56
N MET A 155 3.59 5.37 -9.32
CA MET A 155 4.08 4.55 -8.22
C MET A 155 3.06 3.47 -7.88
N VAL A 156 3.50 2.22 -7.88
CA VAL A 156 2.76 1.08 -7.31
C VAL A 156 3.28 0.81 -5.91
N VAL A 157 2.37 0.68 -4.95
CA VAL A 157 2.67 0.51 -3.52
C VAL A 157 2.09 -0.80 -3.02
N PHE A 158 2.92 -1.60 -2.37
CA PHE A 158 2.55 -2.82 -1.65
C PHE A 158 2.71 -2.57 -0.14
N PRO A 159 1.61 -2.29 0.58
CA PRO A 159 1.66 -2.01 2.02
C PRO A 159 1.78 -3.31 2.84
N SER A 160 2.08 -3.16 4.14
CA SER A 160 2.06 -4.25 5.12
C SER A 160 3.05 -5.39 4.84
N ILE A 161 4.21 -5.04 4.28
CA ILE A 161 5.31 -6.00 4.07
C ILE A 161 5.86 -6.47 5.42
N ASN A 162 6.00 -7.79 5.55
CA ASN A 162 6.42 -8.46 6.78
C ASN A 162 7.08 -9.82 6.48
N ASP A 163 7.55 -10.51 7.52
CA ASP A 163 8.30 -11.78 7.42
C ASP A 163 7.45 -13.01 7.01
N SER A 164 6.17 -12.82 6.69
CA SER A 164 5.40 -13.87 6.00
C SER A 164 5.94 -14.17 4.60
N GLY A 165 6.74 -13.27 4.02
CA GLY A 165 7.35 -13.44 2.70
C GLY A 165 6.36 -13.34 1.54
N VAL A 166 5.20 -12.71 1.76
CA VAL A 166 4.16 -12.54 0.74
C VAL A 166 4.03 -11.07 0.34
N ILE A 167 4.00 -10.79 -0.97
CA ILE A 167 3.63 -9.47 -1.50
C ILE A 167 2.11 -9.36 -1.49
N PRO A 168 1.51 -8.37 -0.80
CA PRO A 168 0.06 -8.28 -0.60
C PRO A 168 -0.66 -7.62 -1.79
N ASP A 169 -0.77 -8.30 -2.91
CA ASP A 169 -1.40 -7.79 -4.15
C ASP A 169 -2.83 -7.26 -3.94
N ALA A 170 -3.60 -7.88 -3.05
CA ALA A 170 -4.98 -7.49 -2.79
C ALA A 170 -5.14 -6.09 -2.18
N SER A 171 -4.10 -5.60 -1.49
CA SER A 171 -4.05 -4.26 -0.89
C SER A 171 -3.15 -3.29 -1.64
N ALA A 172 -2.57 -3.71 -2.78
CA ALA A 172 -1.77 -2.85 -3.63
C ALA A 172 -2.60 -1.68 -4.17
N TYR A 173 -1.96 -0.52 -4.26
CA TYR A 173 -2.55 0.66 -4.88
C TYR A 173 -1.51 1.42 -5.69
N GLY A 174 -2.00 2.27 -6.59
CA GLY A 174 -1.12 3.10 -7.42
C GLY A 174 -1.52 4.57 -7.38
N GLU A 175 -0.55 5.42 -7.65
CA GLU A 175 -0.75 6.86 -7.71
C GLU A 175 0.27 7.55 -8.60
N LYS A 176 -0.15 8.66 -9.23
CA LYS A 176 0.73 9.55 -9.99
C LYS A 176 1.70 10.25 -9.04
N VAL A 177 2.99 10.21 -9.38
CA VAL A 177 4.04 10.95 -8.67
C VAL A 177 4.11 12.35 -9.24
N LEU A 178 3.89 13.36 -8.39
CA LEU A 178 3.94 14.77 -8.77
C LEU A 178 5.29 15.35 -8.35
N LEU A 179 6.17 15.59 -9.32
CA LEU A 179 7.44 16.28 -9.12
C LEU A 179 7.28 17.76 -9.44
N SER A 180 8.02 18.62 -8.72
CA SER A 180 7.97 20.08 -8.96
C SER A 180 8.59 20.51 -10.30
N SER A 181 9.43 19.65 -10.88
CA SER A 181 10.03 19.80 -12.20
C SER A 181 10.43 18.43 -12.72
N GLU A 182 10.55 18.26 -14.03
CA GLU A 182 11.16 17.06 -14.59
C GLU A 182 12.66 17.05 -14.24
N PRO A 183 13.12 16.07 -13.45
CA PRO A 183 14.53 15.94 -13.11
C PRO A 183 15.30 15.39 -14.31
N ASP A 184 16.57 15.79 -14.44
CA ASP A 184 17.47 15.07 -15.32
C ASP A 184 17.72 13.64 -14.76
N GLU A 185 18.22 12.73 -15.59
CA GLU A 185 18.45 11.33 -15.20
C GLU A 185 19.32 11.18 -13.95
N LYS A 186 20.25 12.13 -13.71
CA LYS A 186 21.17 12.07 -12.54
C LYS A 186 20.51 12.53 -11.26
N ALA A 187 19.48 13.40 -11.38
CA ALA A 187 18.76 13.95 -10.24
C ALA A 187 17.48 13.14 -9.91
N LEU A 188 17.08 12.22 -10.76
CA LEU A 188 15.82 11.48 -10.61
C LEU A 188 15.70 10.74 -9.29
N ASP A 189 16.72 9.98 -8.89
CA ASP A 189 16.72 9.24 -7.60
C ASP A 189 16.50 10.20 -6.42
N GLN A 190 17.22 11.32 -6.40
CA GLN A 190 17.07 12.31 -5.35
C GLN A 190 15.71 13.00 -5.39
N ALA A 191 15.16 13.29 -6.56
CA ALA A 191 13.84 13.90 -6.72
C ALA A 191 12.73 12.98 -6.22
N LEU A 192 12.78 11.69 -6.60
CA LEU A 192 11.84 10.68 -6.14
C LEU A 192 11.94 10.45 -4.63
N LYS A 193 13.15 10.38 -4.09
CA LYS A 193 13.36 10.25 -2.64
C LYS A 193 12.80 11.46 -1.89
N THR A 194 13.06 12.67 -2.36
CA THR A 194 12.51 13.91 -1.77
C THR A 194 10.98 13.91 -1.83
N TYR A 195 10.38 13.48 -2.94
CA TYR A 195 8.93 13.33 -3.07
C TYR A 195 8.37 12.38 -2.01
N LEU A 196 8.98 11.20 -1.86
CA LEU A 196 8.54 10.17 -0.89
C LEU A 196 8.69 10.66 0.55
N GLU A 197 9.80 11.35 0.88
CA GLU A 197 10.02 11.93 2.21
C GLU A 197 8.98 13.01 2.52
N ASN A 198 8.68 13.88 1.57
CA ASN A 198 7.66 14.93 1.71
C ASN A 198 6.25 14.33 1.87
N LYS A 199 5.91 13.32 1.06
CA LYS A 199 4.62 12.64 1.13
C LYS A 199 4.44 11.88 2.44
N GLY A 200 5.47 11.18 2.90
CA GLY A 200 5.50 10.49 4.18
C GLY A 200 5.65 11.42 5.38
N ARG A 201 5.77 12.75 5.17
CA ARG A 201 6.05 13.74 6.24
C ARG A 201 7.21 13.30 7.15
N GLY A 202 8.25 12.68 6.58
CA GLY A 202 9.36 12.10 7.33
C GLY A 202 9.00 10.85 8.14
N GLY A 203 7.80 10.28 7.97
CA GLY A 203 7.33 9.10 8.71
C GLY A 203 7.95 7.77 8.28
N TYR A 204 8.81 7.78 7.23
CA TYR A 204 9.47 6.58 6.70
C TYR A 204 10.98 6.76 6.62
N GLN A 205 11.69 5.65 6.82
CA GLN A 205 13.06 5.47 6.35
C GLN A 205 12.97 4.81 4.97
N ILE A 206 13.69 5.36 3.99
CA ILE A 206 13.60 4.91 2.59
C ILE A 206 14.94 4.30 2.20
N GLU A 207 14.91 3.04 1.79
CA GLU A 207 16.07 2.27 1.36
C GLU A 207 15.84 1.80 -0.09
N ALA A 208 16.65 2.36 -1.03
CA ALA A 208 16.54 2.01 -2.45
C ALA A 208 16.95 0.54 -2.68
N ILE A 209 16.21 -0.14 -3.55
CA ILE A 209 16.58 -1.47 -4.06
C ILE A 209 17.50 -1.23 -5.25
N THR A 210 18.77 -1.56 -5.09
CA THR A 210 19.75 -1.51 -6.17
C THR A 210 19.84 -2.89 -6.83
N SER A 211 19.50 -2.94 -8.11
CA SER A 211 19.73 -4.12 -8.97
C SER A 211 21.19 -4.37 -9.25
#